data_abc766373d60cb32cfd4727e817c8382
#
_entry.id   abc766373d60cb32cfd4727e817c8382
#
_cell.length_a   1.000
_cell.length_b   1.000
_cell.length_c   1.000
_cell.angle_alpha   90.00
_cell.angle_beta   90.00
_cell.angle_gamma   90.00
#
_symmetry.space_group_name_H-M   'P 1'
#
loop_
_entity.id
_entity.type
_entity.pdbx_description
1 polymer ?
#
loop_
_entity_poly.entity_id
_entity_poly.type
_entity_poly.pdbx_seq_one_letter_code
_entity_poly.pdbx_strand_id
1 'polypeptide(L)'
;PGDTGQISHSDGRTSSFFEVLPGELIDHPVEDPSVFDVGEPIVCSIDPDRRNAHALMHTSQHIFSALAEDIWGAETVGNQIGMEQSRVDLLFEDKAAFDPEVLVNAVNSVIDSAIPVNVHEWDRDTITNHKDMRHMKFMDRIPSSVTHLRVVEVEGVDLCPCAGTHVANTRDIHPVSFNGVRNKGKGRLRISYILNSN
;
A
#
# COMPACT_ATOMS: atom_id res chain seq x y z
N PRO A 1 0.49 -6.48 -3.49
CA PRO A 1 1.16 -7.76 -3.68
C PRO A 1 0.99 -8.63 -2.44
N GLY A 2 0.83 -9.96 -2.64
CA GLY A 2 0.76 -10.91 -1.53
C GLY A 2 2.14 -11.16 -0.91
N ASP A 3 2.13 -11.70 0.29
CA ASP A 3 3.34 -12.16 0.96
C ASP A 3 3.89 -13.42 0.31
N THR A 4 5.16 -13.67 0.56
CA THR A 4 5.85 -14.93 0.35
C THR A 4 6.42 -15.41 1.68
N GLY A 5 6.80 -16.66 1.77
CA GLY A 5 7.36 -17.18 3.01
C GLY A 5 7.52 -18.69 3.03
N GLN A 6 7.55 -19.23 4.24
CA GLN A 6 7.75 -20.65 4.48
C GLN A 6 6.74 -21.17 5.51
N ILE A 7 6.22 -22.35 5.25
CA ILE A 7 5.47 -23.12 6.22
C ILE A 7 6.39 -24.19 6.77
N SER A 8 6.35 -24.40 8.10
CA SER A 8 7.17 -25.38 8.79
C SER A 8 6.35 -26.20 9.80
N HIS A 9 6.74 -27.45 9.97
CA HIS A 9 6.26 -28.34 11.04
C HIS A 9 7.32 -28.48 12.13
N SER A 10 6.91 -28.85 13.33
CA SER A 10 7.79 -28.97 14.51
C SER A 10 8.91 -30.01 14.38
N ASP A 11 8.79 -30.95 13.46
CA ASP A 11 9.80 -31.98 13.15
C ASP A 11 10.85 -31.53 12.13
N GLY A 12 10.77 -30.28 11.65
CA GLY A 12 11.74 -29.69 10.73
C GLY A 12 11.36 -29.80 9.24
N ARG A 13 10.22 -30.41 8.87
CA ARG A 13 9.69 -30.37 7.50
C ARG A 13 9.30 -28.94 7.16
N THR A 14 9.60 -28.51 5.94
CA THR A 14 9.31 -27.15 5.45
C THR A 14 8.90 -27.15 4.00
N SER A 15 8.06 -26.18 3.60
CA SER A 15 7.75 -25.87 2.21
C SER A 15 7.54 -24.35 2.03
N SER A 16 8.02 -23.80 0.91
CA SER A 16 7.85 -22.38 0.60
C SER A 16 6.49 -22.11 -0.02
N PHE A 17 5.98 -20.89 0.17
CA PHE A 17 4.86 -20.34 -0.59
C PHE A 17 5.25 -19.02 -1.23
N PHE A 18 4.76 -18.77 -2.44
CA PHE A 18 5.14 -17.59 -3.25
C PHE A 18 3.96 -16.68 -3.56
N GLU A 19 2.76 -17.07 -3.14
CA GLU A 19 1.55 -16.28 -3.28
C GLU A 19 0.57 -16.58 -2.16
N VAL A 20 -0.36 -15.66 -1.98
CA VAL A 20 -1.50 -15.80 -1.07
C VAL A 20 -2.76 -15.52 -1.88
N LEU A 21 -3.68 -16.47 -1.91
CA LEU A 21 -4.91 -16.38 -2.68
C LEU A 21 -6.08 -16.01 -1.75
N PRO A 22 -6.78 -14.89 -2.03
CA PRO A 22 -7.97 -14.53 -1.27
C PRO A 22 -9.15 -15.41 -1.68
N GLY A 23 -9.96 -15.83 -0.71
CA GLY A 23 -11.15 -16.61 -0.90
C GLY A 23 -12.02 -16.56 0.35
N GLU A 24 -12.92 -17.54 0.50
CA GLU A 24 -13.65 -17.76 1.77
C GLU A 24 -12.67 -18.08 2.90
N LEU A 25 -11.62 -18.82 2.58
CA LEU A 25 -10.41 -18.97 3.38
C LEU A 25 -9.24 -18.32 2.64
N ILE A 26 -8.18 -18.02 3.37
CA ILE A 26 -6.94 -17.49 2.77
C ILE A 26 -6.04 -18.69 2.46
N ASP A 27 -5.84 -18.98 1.18
CA ASP A 27 -5.03 -20.10 0.73
C ASP A 27 -3.56 -19.68 0.55
N HIS A 28 -2.67 -20.55 1.02
CA HIS A 28 -1.22 -20.42 0.84
C HIS A 28 -0.71 -21.62 0.03
N PRO A 29 -0.76 -21.57 -1.32
CA PRO A 29 -0.21 -22.63 -2.15
C PRO A 29 1.27 -22.84 -1.87
N VAL A 30 1.64 -24.04 -1.45
CA VAL A 30 3.03 -24.39 -1.13
C VAL A 30 3.69 -25.11 -2.30
N GLU A 31 5.01 -24.98 -2.39
CA GLU A 31 5.81 -25.60 -3.44
C GLU A 31 5.70 -27.13 -3.44
N ASP A 32 5.74 -27.74 -2.26
CA ASP A 32 5.55 -29.18 -2.07
C ASP A 32 4.51 -29.44 -0.98
N PRO A 33 3.25 -29.69 -1.33
CA PRO A 33 2.22 -30.01 -0.35
C PRO A 33 2.36 -31.41 0.26
N SER A 34 3.16 -32.29 -0.34
CA SER A 34 3.33 -33.68 0.14
C SER A 34 4.14 -33.79 1.43
N VAL A 35 4.80 -32.70 1.85
CA VAL A 35 5.57 -32.67 3.11
C VAL A 35 4.69 -32.54 4.36
N PHE A 36 3.39 -32.27 4.22
CA PHE A 36 2.45 -32.10 5.33
C PHE A 36 1.24 -33.03 5.19
N ASP A 37 0.75 -33.50 6.33
CA ASP A 37 -0.53 -34.21 6.40
C ASP A 37 -1.66 -33.24 6.78
N VAL A 38 -2.87 -33.54 6.33
CA VAL A 38 -4.05 -32.72 6.63
C VAL A 38 -4.34 -32.74 8.15
N GLY A 39 -4.46 -31.56 8.73
CA GLY A 39 -4.75 -31.39 10.16
C GLY A 39 -3.52 -31.28 11.07
N GLU A 40 -2.30 -31.35 10.52
CA GLU A 40 -1.09 -31.10 11.30
C GLU A 40 -0.97 -29.61 11.72
N PRO A 41 -0.45 -29.34 12.92
CA PRO A 41 -0.11 -27.98 13.32
C PRO A 41 1.12 -27.50 12.56
N ILE A 42 1.01 -26.33 11.96
CA ILE A 42 2.07 -25.70 11.17
C ILE A 42 2.36 -24.29 11.70
N VAL A 43 3.58 -23.82 11.42
CA VAL A 43 3.98 -22.42 11.61
C VAL A 43 4.21 -21.79 10.25
N CYS A 44 3.51 -20.69 10.00
CA CYS A 44 3.69 -19.89 8.79
C CYS A 44 4.60 -18.69 9.13
N SER A 45 5.73 -18.59 8.43
CA SER A 45 6.69 -17.48 8.55
C SER A 45 6.72 -16.72 7.23
N ILE A 46 6.33 -15.45 7.26
CA ILE A 46 6.40 -14.58 6.10
C ILE A 46 7.82 -14.07 5.90
N ASP A 47 8.16 -13.73 4.65
CA ASP A 47 9.39 -13.03 4.30
C ASP A 47 9.33 -11.60 4.87
N PRO A 48 10.14 -11.27 5.91
CA PRO A 48 10.07 -9.99 6.56
C PRO A 48 10.61 -8.86 5.69
N ASP A 49 11.62 -9.11 4.84
CA ASP A 49 12.23 -8.10 3.99
C ASP A 49 11.25 -7.67 2.91
N ARG A 50 10.59 -8.65 2.29
CA ARG A 50 9.52 -8.38 1.31
C ARG A 50 8.36 -7.63 1.94
N ARG A 51 7.87 -8.06 3.11
CA ARG A 51 6.78 -7.42 3.83
C ARG A 51 7.14 -5.98 4.17
N ASN A 52 8.35 -5.74 4.68
CA ASN A 52 8.84 -4.41 5.05
C ASN A 52 8.97 -3.50 3.82
N ALA A 53 9.61 -3.97 2.73
CA ALA A 53 9.73 -3.20 1.49
C ALA A 53 8.36 -2.75 0.94
N HIS A 54 7.38 -3.66 0.95
CA HIS A 54 6.02 -3.30 0.53
C HIS A 54 5.34 -2.31 1.47
N ALA A 55 5.53 -2.42 2.78
CA ALA A 55 4.96 -1.48 3.75
C ALA A 55 5.52 -0.06 3.57
N LEU A 56 6.84 0.06 3.39
CA LEU A 56 7.52 1.33 3.10
C LEU A 56 6.99 1.98 1.81
N MET A 57 6.97 1.23 0.72
CA MET A 57 6.49 1.69 -0.59
C MET A 57 5.00 2.04 -0.57
N HIS A 58 4.18 1.28 0.17
CA HIS A 58 2.74 1.51 0.24
C HIS A 58 2.42 2.79 1.02
N THR A 59 3.07 2.99 2.16
CA THR A 59 2.87 4.23 2.92
C THR A 59 3.35 5.44 2.12
N SER A 60 4.47 5.33 1.41
CA SER A 60 4.92 6.39 0.48
C SER A 60 3.87 6.69 -0.58
N GLN A 61 3.21 5.67 -1.15
CA GLN A 61 2.17 5.87 -2.17
C GLN A 61 0.97 6.64 -1.61
N HIS A 62 0.56 6.37 -0.37
CA HIS A 62 -0.49 7.13 0.31
C HIS A 62 -0.12 8.62 0.42
N ILE A 63 1.10 8.92 0.87
CA ILE A 63 1.61 10.29 0.97
C ILE A 63 1.67 10.96 -0.41
N PHE A 64 2.18 10.26 -1.45
CA PHE A 64 2.17 10.77 -2.83
C PHE A 64 0.78 11.12 -3.33
N SER A 65 -0.20 10.25 -3.09
CA SER A 65 -1.57 10.43 -3.53
C SER A 65 -2.23 11.63 -2.85
N ALA A 66 -2.10 11.73 -1.53
CA ALA A 66 -2.68 12.82 -0.75
C ALA A 66 -2.08 14.18 -1.13
N LEU A 67 -0.75 14.28 -1.24
CA LEU A 67 -0.09 15.54 -1.60
C LEU A 67 -0.35 15.96 -3.04
N ALA A 68 -0.45 15.01 -3.98
CA ALA A 68 -0.82 15.32 -5.35
C ALA A 68 -2.27 15.85 -5.46
N GLU A 69 -3.17 15.32 -4.66
CA GLU A 69 -4.54 15.81 -4.54
C GLU A 69 -4.56 17.22 -3.93
N ASP A 70 -3.82 17.46 -2.83
CA ASP A 70 -3.79 18.74 -2.15
C ASP A 70 -3.15 19.86 -2.99
N ILE A 71 -2.08 19.56 -3.73
CA ILE A 71 -1.33 20.56 -4.50
C ILE A 71 -1.98 20.86 -5.86
N TRP A 72 -2.51 19.84 -6.54
CA TRP A 72 -3.03 19.98 -7.91
C TRP A 72 -4.45 19.49 -8.12
N GLY A 73 -5.16 19.04 -7.08
CA GLY A 73 -6.45 18.39 -7.23
C GLY A 73 -6.39 17.06 -8.00
N ALA A 74 -5.21 16.44 -8.06
CA ALA A 74 -4.97 15.26 -8.87
C ALA A 74 -5.57 14.01 -8.21
N GLU A 75 -6.43 13.28 -8.94
CA GLU A 75 -7.06 12.07 -8.45
C GLU A 75 -6.17 10.84 -8.70
N THR A 76 -5.98 9.99 -7.69
CA THR A 76 -5.33 8.68 -7.87
C THR A 76 -6.29 7.72 -8.58
N VAL A 77 -5.91 7.27 -9.79
CA VAL A 77 -6.70 6.36 -10.62
C VAL A 77 -6.08 4.98 -10.79
N GLY A 78 -4.90 4.75 -10.20
CA GLY A 78 -4.23 3.46 -10.18
C GLY A 78 -2.88 3.53 -9.49
N ASN A 79 -2.40 2.37 -9.06
CA ASN A 79 -1.06 2.23 -8.49
C ASN A 79 -0.49 0.83 -8.76
N GLN A 80 0.77 0.68 -8.49
CA GLN A 80 1.44 -0.62 -8.36
C GLN A 80 2.56 -0.46 -7.35
N ILE A 81 2.49 -1.27 -6.30
CA ILE A 81 3.50 -1.33 -5.25
C ILE A 81 4.47 -2.46 -5.58
N GLY A 82 5.75 -2.14 -5.63
CA GLY A 82 6.85 -3.08 -5.82
C GLY A 82 7.86 -2.96 -4.70
N MET A 83 8.85 -3.86 -4.65
CA MET A 83 9.91 -3.83 -3.64
C MET A 83 10.96 -2.75 -3.93
N GLU A 84 11.37 -2.63 -5.19
CA GLU A 84 12.44 -1.72 -5.61
C GLU A 84 11.89 -0.39 -6.16
N GLN A 85 10.75 -0.46 -6.84
CA GLN A 85 10.10 0.67 -7.49
C GLN A 85 8.59 0.54 -7.36
N SER A 86 7.94 1.66 -7.09
CA SER A 86 6.48 1.77 -7.14
C SER A 86 6.05 2.84 -8.14
N ARG A 87 4.78 2.83 -8.49
CA ARG A 87 4.19 3.83 -9.37
C ARG A 87 2.78 4.19 -8.93
N VAL A 88 2.41 5.42 -9.18
CA VAL A 88 1.04 5.94 -9.02
C VAL A 88 0.58 6.57 -10.36
N ASP A 89 -0.65 6.30 -10.74
CA ASP A 89 -1.29 6.92 -11.91
C ASP A 89 -2.24 8.01 -11.40
N LEU A 90 -1.92 9.25 -11.70
CA LEU A 90 -2.65 10.44 -11.27
C LEU A 90 -3.40 11.06 -12.44
N LEU A 91 -4.66 11.44 -12.23
CA LEU A 91 -5.51 12.17 -13.16
C LEU A 91 -5.55 13.65 -12.77
N PHE A 92 -5.09 14.51 -13.63
CA PHE A 92 -5.04 15.94 -13.46
C PHE A 92 -6.10 16.64 -14.34
N GLU A 93 -6.66 17.74 -13.88
CA GLU A 93 -7.38 18.68 -14.73
C GLU A 93 -6.40 19.41 -15.66
N ASP A 94 -5.31 19.95 -15.09
CA ASP A 94 -4.19 20.53 -15.83
C ASP A 94 -2.87 19.87 -15.45
N LYS A 95 -2.45 18.89 -16.23
CA LYS A 95 -1.17 18.20 -16.04
C LYS A 95 0.07 19.04 -16.37
N ALA A 96 -0.08 20.18 -17.05
CA ALA A 96 1.04 21.07 -17.35
C ALA A 96 1.56 21.77 -16.08
N ALA A 97 0.73 21.88 -15.05
CA ALA A 97 1.12 22.42 -13.74
C ALA A 97 1.93 21.46 -12.89
N PHE A 98 2.00 20.15 -13.25
CA PHE A 98 2.71 19.15 -12.48
C PHE A 98 4.22 19.35 -12.51
N ASP A 99 4.81 19.44 -11.32
CA ASP A 99 6.25 19.49 -11.10
C ASP A 99 6.68 18.33 -10.19
N PRO A 100 7.49 17.37 -10.70
CA PRO A 100 7.94 16.23 -9.92
C PRO A 100 8.81 16.60 -8.73
N GLU A 101 9.61 17.66 -8.81
CA GLU A 101 10.47 18.09 -7.71
C GLU A 101 9.65 18.65 -6.55
N VAL A 102 8.60 19.40 -6.85
CA VAL A 102 7.66 19.89 -5.83
C VAL A 102 7.03 18.73 -5.08
N LEU A 103 6.55 17.70 -5.81
CA LEU A 103 5.93 16.55 -5.16
C LEU A 103 6.91 15.75 -4.31
N VAL A 104 8.10 15.44 -4.83
CA VAL A 104 9.11 14.65 -4.10
C VAL A 104 9.59 15.40 -2.86
N ASN A 105 9.82 16.71 -2.95
CA ASN A 105 10.21 17.52 -1.81
C ASN A 105 9.13 17.55 -0.72
N ALA A 106 7.86 17.67 -1.12
CA ALA A 106 6.74 17.61 -0.19
C ALA A 106 6.62 16.24 0.48
N VAL A 107 6.77 15.13 -0.26
CA VAL A 107 6.77 13.77 0.30
C VAL A 107 7.91 13.59 1.30
N ASN A 108 9.13 14.00 0.97
CA ASN A 108 10.28 13.89 1.87
C ASN A 108 10.10 14.77 3.13
N SER A 109 9.46 15.92 3.02
CA SER A 109 9.12 16.75 4.19
C SER A 109 8.15 16.05 5.14
N VAL A 110 7.18 15.30 4.63
CA VAL A 110 6.27 14.46 5.44
C VAL A 110 7.03 13.32 6.10
N ILE A 111 7.94 12.68 5.39
CA ILE A 111 8.80 11.61 5.93
C ILE A 111 9.65 12.15 7.10
N ASP A 112 10.32 13.28 6.91
CA ASP A 112 11.18 13.92 7.91
C ASP A 112 10.40 14.41 9.14
N SER A 113 9.11 14.71 8.98
CA SER A 113 8.23 15.14 10.06
C SER A 113 7.87 14.03 11.05
N ALA A 114 8.22 12.80 10.77
CA ALA A 114 8.05 11.64 11.65
C ALA A 114 6.59 11.46 12.15
N ILE A 115 5.64 11.51 11.23
CA ILE A 115 4.20 11.46 11.50
C ILE A 115 3.76 10.03 11.84
N PRO A 116 2.93 9.82 12.88
CA PRO A 116 2.33 8.52 13.16
C PRO A 116 1.45 8.01 12.00
N VAL A 117 1.49 6.69 11.78
CA VAL A 117 0.59 6.00 10.85
C VAL A 117 -0.30 5.08 11.66
N ASN A 118 -1.56 5.45 11.78
CA ASN A 118 -2.55 4.78 12.58
C ASN A 118 -3.41 3.83 11.74
N VAL A 119 -3.88 2.78 12.37
CA VAL A 119 -4.80 1.82 11.76
C VAL A 119 -6.07 1.76 12.59
N HIS A 120 -7.19 1.99 11.95
CA HIS A 120 -8.52 1.97 12.55
C HIS A 120 -9.37 0.87 11.90
N GLU A 121 -10.37 0.42 12.63
CA GLU A 121 -11.46 -0.40 12.09
C GLU A 121 -12.77 0.36 12.31
N TRP A 122 -13.35 0.82 11.20
CA TRP A 122 -14.56 1.64 11.23
C TRP A 122 -15.69 0.98 10.46
N ASP A 123 -16.91 1.23 10.91
CA ASP A 123 -18.08 0.86 10.14
C ASP A 123 -18.21 1.72 8.86
N ARG A 124 -18.91 1.15 7.89
CA ARG A 124 -19.08 1.76 6.56
C ARG A 124 -19.72 3.13 6.61
N ASP A 125 -20.68 3.34 7.52
CA ASP A 125 -21.40 4.61 7.63
C ASP A 125 -20.49 5.71 8.18
N THR A 126 -19.67 5.39 9.18
CA THR A 126 -18.63 6.29 9.71
C THR A 126 -17.67 6.71 8.59
N ILE A 127 -17.17 5.75 7.78
CA ILE A 127 -16.27 6.04 6.66
C ILE A 127 -16.95 6.94 5.63
N THR A 128 -18.18 6.60 5.24
CA THR A 128 -18.91 7.33 4.18
C THR A 128 -19.22 8.77 4.57
N ASN A 129 -19.44 9.04 5.86
CA ASN A 129 -19.79 10.36 6.35
C ASN A 129 -18.60 11.17 6.88
N HIS A 130 -17.39 10.60 6.88
CA HIS A 130 -16.21 11.30 7.38
C HIS A 130 -15.71 12.32 6.35
N LYS A 131 -15.67 13.60 6.74
CA LYS A 131 -15.40 14.73 5.83
C LYS A 131 -13.97 14.71 5.22
N ASP A 132 -13.01 14.15 5.95
CA ASP A 132 -11.59 14.13 5.54
C ASP A 132 -11.20 12.79 4.88
N MET A 133 -12.20 11.91 4.61
CA MET A 133 -11.95 10.61 3.97
C MET A 133 -11.61 10.78 2.50
N ARG A 134 -10.46 10.22 2.09
CA ARG A 134 -9.98 10.25 0.70
C ARG A 134 -10.30 8.96 -0.04
N HIS A 135 -10.17 8.98 -1.36
CA HIS A 135 -10.26 7.81 -2.27
C HIS A 135 -11.59 7.04 -2.19
N MET A 136 -12.70 7.74 -1.91
CA MET A 136 -14.01 7.13 -1.68
C MET A 136 -14.58 6.34 -2.88
N LYS A 137 -14.15 6.63 -4.11
CA LYS A 137 -14.53 5.86 -5.31
C LYS A 137 -14.12 4.38 -5.24
N PHE A 138 -13.16 4.07 -4.39
CA PHE A 138 -12.78 2.70 -4.12
C PHE A 138 -13.87 1.90 -3.38
N MET A 139 -14.67 2.56 -2.56
CA MET A 139 -15.76 1.95 -1.78
C MET A 139 -16.80 1.25 -2.64
N ASP A 140 -17.03 1.73 -3.87
CA ASP A 140 -18.00 1.14 -4.81
C ASP A 140 -17.62 -0.29 -5.24
N ARG A 141 -16.35 -0.66 -5.07
CA ARG A 141 -15.81 -1.99 -5.41
C ARG A 141 -15.90 -3.00 -4.26
N ILE A 142 -16.21 -2.51 -3.04
CA ILE A 142 -16.30 -3.35 -1.84
C ILE A 142 -17.75 -3.81 -1.66
N PRO A 143 -18.03 -5.12 -1.61
CA PRO A 143 -19.38 -5.63 -1.39
C PRO A 143 -20.06 -4.96 -0.18
N SER A 144 -21.35 -4.68 -0.30
CA SER A 144 -22.13 -4.05 0.77
C SER A 144 -22.24 -4.92 2.04
N SER A 145 -22.03 -6.22 1.91
CA SER A 145 -21.97 -7.16 3.03
C SER A 145 -20.77 -6.94 3.95
N VAL A 146 -19.71 -6.25 3.46
CA VAL A 146 -18.57 -5.83 4.28
C VAL A 146 -18.93 -4.56 5.01
N THR A 147 -19.31 -4.67 6.27
CA THR A 147 -19.82 -3.57 7.09
C THR A 147 -18.72 -2.83 7.86
N HIS A 148 -17.60 -3.47 8.15
CA HIS A 148 -16.44 -2.89 8.83
C HIS A 148 -15.23 -2.98 7.91
N LEU A 149 -14.46 -1.89 7.85
CA LEU A 149 -13.29 -1.79 7.00
C LEU A 149 -12.11 -1.22 7.79
N ARG A 150 -10.95 -1.70 7.42
CA ARG A 150 -9.68 -1.13 7.88
C ARG A 150 -9.48 0.22 7.21
N VAL A 151 -9.15 1.23 8.02
CA VAL A 151 -8.81 2.58 7.59
C VAL A 151 -7.37 2.87 8.02
N VAL A 152 -6.59 3.44 7.14
CA VAL A 152 -5.22 3.87 7.43
C VAL A 152 -5.19 5.39 7.43
N GLU A 153 -4.55 5.94 8.46
CA GLU A 153 -4.38 7.37 8.66
C GLU A 153 -2.88 7.68 8.74
N VAL A 154 -2.39 8.53 7.86
CA VAL A 154 -1.16 9.29 8.06
C VAL A 154 -1.58 10.63 8.64
N GLU A 155 -1.40 10.83 9.93
CA GLU A 155 -2.03 11.90 10.71
C GLU A 155 -1.85 13.28 10.07
N GLY A 156 -2.98 13.93 9.72
CA GLY A 156 -2.99 15.23 9.05
C GLY A 156 -2.57 15.23 7.58
N VAL A 157 -2.29 14.09 6.98
CA VAL A 157 -1.86 13.96 5.57
C VAL A 157 -2.84 13.13 4.75
N ASP A 158 -3.13 11.90 5.18
CA ASP A 158 -4.00 10.98 4.44
C ASP A 158 -4.90 10.19 5.38
N LEU A 159 -6.13 9.95 4.95
CA LEU A 159 -7.09 9.12 5.66
C LEU A 159 -7.94 8.37 4.62
N CYS A 160 -7.74 7.06 4.50
CA CYS A 160 -8.49 6.30 3.51
C CYS A 160 -8.69 4.82 3.88
N PRO A 161 -9.73 4.15 3.36
CA PRO A 161 -9.89 2.72 3.50
C PRO A 161 -8.73 1.98 2.81
N CYS A 162 -8.00 1.15 3.56
CA CYS A 162 -6.89 0.39 3.02
C CYS A 162 -6.64 -0.90 3.79
N ALA A 163 -6.58 -2.03 3.06
CA ALA A 163 -6.31 -3.35 3.62
C ALA A 163 -4.81 -3.72 3.61
N GLY A 164 -3.96 -2.90 2.99
CA GLY A 164 -2.53 -3.20 2.84
C GLY A 164 -1.71 -2.98 4.11
N THR A 165 -0.45 -3.39 4.06
CA THR A 165 0.52 -3.18 5.14
C THR A 165 1.17 -1.81 5.05
N HIS A 166 1.41 -1.19 6.21
CA HIS A 166 2.01 0.13 6.35
C HIS A 166 3.06 0.12 7.47
N VAL A 167 3.96 1.10 7.43
CA VAL A 167 4.86 1.40 8.55
C VAL A 167 4.10 2.05 9.69
N ALA A 168 4.65 2.04 10.91
CA ALA A 168 4.03 2.67 12.07
C ALA A 168 4.29 4.19 12.14
N ASN A 169 5.32 4.67 11.44
CA ASN A 169 5.70 6.08 11.43
C ASN A 169 6.37 6.44 10.10
N THR A 170 6.14 7.65 9.59
CA THR A 170 6.73 8.08 8.32
C THR A 170 8.26 8.15 8.35
N ARG A 171 8.89 8.33 9.52
CA ARG A 171 10.36 8.29 9.69
C ARG A 171 11.01 6.95 9.30
N ASP A 172 10.22 5.88 9.30
CA ASP A 172 10.73 4.56 8.92
C ASP A 172 10.93 4.45 7.40
N ILE A 173 10.34 5.38 6.63
CA ILE A 173 10.45 5.43 5.18
C ILE A 173 11.79 6.09 4.81
N HIS A 174 12.54 5.43 3.92
CA HIS A 174 13.72 6.04 3.34
C HIS A 174 13.36 7.21 2.42
N PRO A 175 14.26 8.19 2.22
CA PRO A 175 14.01 9.30 1.32
C PRO A 175 13.58 8.83 -0.07
N VAL A 176 12.57 9.47 -0.61
CA VAL A 176 12.01 9.15 -1.92
C VAL A 176 12.77 9.90 -3.01
N SER A 177 13.04 9.20 -4.11
CA SER A 177 13.49 9.79 -5.36
C SER A 177 12.52 9.51 -6.49
N PHE A 178 12.42 10.49 -7.36
CA PHE A 178 11.65 10.39 -8.57
C PHE A 178 12.38 9.51 -9.60
N ASN A 179 11.65 8.56 -10.21
CA ASN A 179 12.21 7.61 -11.18
C ASN A 179 11.53 7.66 -12.55
N GLY A 180 10.82 8.73 -12.84
CA GLY A 180 10.25 9.04 -14.15
C GLY A 180 8.77 9.32 -14.19
N VAL A 181 8.36 10.05 -15.24
CA VAL A 181 6.98 10.34 -15.60
C VAL A 181 6.66 9.78 -16.97
N ARG A 182 5.50 9.16 -17.10
CA ARG A 182 4.96 8.75 -18.40
C ARG A 182 3.57 9.33 -18.59
N ASN A 183 3.39 10.05 -19.70
CA ASN A 183 2.06 10.51 -20.11
C ASN A 183 1.21 9.33 -20.58
N LYS A 184 0.04 9.15 -19.95
CA LYS A 184 -0.92 8.06 -20.24
C LYS A 184 -2.14 8.55 -21.02
N GLY A 185 -2.12 9.80 -21.50
CA GLY A 185 -3.23 10.44 -22.20
C GLY A 185 -4.39 10.83 -21.29
N LYS A 186 -5.36 11.58 -21.82
CA LYS A 186 -6.60 11.97 -21.11
C LYS A 186 -6.35 12.55 -19.71
N GLY A 187 -5.38 13.49 -19.57
CA GLY A 187 -5.05 14.11 -18.28
C GLY A 187 -4.23 13.25 -17.30
N ARG A 188 -3.91 11.99 -17.65
CA ARG A 188 -3.22 11.06 -16.75
C ARG A 188 -1.71 11.10 -16.90
N LEU A 189 -1.02 11.16 -15.76
CA LEU A 189 0.42 10.93 -15.65
C LEU A 189 0.66 9.70 -14.78
N ARG A 190 1.59 8.85 -15.22
CA ARG A 190 2.17 7.78 -14.40
C ARG A 190 3.47 8.28 -13.82
N ILE A 191 3.57 8.27 -12.52
CA ILE A 191 4.74 8.71 -11.77
C ILE A 191 5.37 7.48 -11.13
N SER A 192 6.65 7.25 -11.41
CA SER A 192 7.43 6.18 -10.80
C SER A 192 8.39 6.77 -9.78
N TYR A 193 8.58 6.07 -8.67
CA TYR A 193 9.47 6.47 -7.60
C TYR A 193 10.19 5.26 -6.97
N ILE A 194 11.30 5.53 -6.34
CA ILE A 194 12.11 4.57 -5.57
C ILE A 194 12.36 5.14 -4.18
N LEU A 195 12.69 4.26 -3.24
CA LEU A 195 13.24 4.63 -1.94
C LEU A 195 14.75 4.49 -2.01
N ASN A 196 15.46 5.53 -1.60
CA ASN A 196 16.92 5.52 -1.58
C ASN A 196 17.40 4.64 -0.42
N SER A 197 18.33 3.72 -0.69
CA SER A 197 19.03 3.02 0.39
C SER A 197 19.87 4.02 1.18
N ASN A 198 19.87 3.91 2.49
CA ASN A 198 20.81 4.64 3.35
C ASN A 198 22.24 4.12 3.15
#